data_ffc2cca8d73f7a52c89b9b1dbf6aec28
#
_entry.id   ffc2cca8d73f7a52c89b9b1dbf6aec28
#
_cell.length_a   1.000
_cell.length_b   1.000
_cell.length_c   1.000
_cell.angle_alpha   90.00
_cell.angle_beta   90.00
_cell.angle_gamma   90.00
#
_symmetry.space_group_name_H-M   'P 1'
#
loop_
_entity.id
_entity.type
_entity.pdbx_description
1 polymer ?
#
loop_
_entity_poly.entity_id
_entity_poly.type
_entity_poly.pdbx_seq_one_letter_code
_entity_poly.pdbx_strand_id
1 'polypeptide(L)'
;MFFITLTLYATIHLNMTSAIQKDVGGIKNSSSFQTKASKELESLGLFIFKDKKSNQIIEISGNKNKNIRDSHLKFIGSLKEITDLSLEETQITEEGIRYITKLPKLEWLNLYKTKINNRSLKEIAKIKSLKLLPIGSTKVTDEGMTHLSTMTQLEYLGLRGNLITDIGTSQLSPLINLQGLNLGETKITDATLKHIAKFTHLQNLWIQKTEVSDSSIPIITNFKKLKKLDISSTRITSEGIKTIKSKLPNCEITSGD
;
A
#
# COMPACT_ATOMS: atom_id res chain seq x y z
N MET A 1 -16.45 -1.63 1.96
CA MET A 1 -15.04 -2.04 1.95
C MET A 1 -14.15 -1.21 1.02
N PHE A 2 -14.72 -0.61 -0.02
CA PHE A 2 -14.05 0.34 -0.95
C PHE A 2 -13.70 1.70 -0.33
N PHE A 3 -14.42 2.12 0.72
CA PHE A 3 -14.26 3.44 1.33
C PHE A 3 -13.03 3.60 2.23
N ILE A 4 -12.45 2.51 2.76
CA ILE A 4 -11.35 2.61 3.74
C ILE A 4 -10.03 2.93 3.06
N THR A 5 -9.76 2.35 1.90
CA THR A 5 -8.54 2.66 1.11
C THR A 5 -8.60 4.05 0.50
N LEU A 6 -9.77 4.49 0.06
CA LEU A 6 -9.95 5.83 -0.52
C LEU A 6 -9.83 6.94 0.54
N THR A 7 -10.31 6.70 1.77
CA THR A 7 -10.26 7.69 2.86
C THR A 7 -8.82 7.87 3.38
N LEU A 8 -8.05 6.78 3.46
CA LEU A 8 -6.63 6.86 3.83
C LEU A 8 -5.82 7.59 2.75
N TYR A 9 -6.12 7.31 1.48
CA TYR A 9 -5.56 7.98 0.32
C TYR A 9 -5.86 9.48 0.34
N ALA A 10 -7.12 9.87 0.56
CA ALA A 10 -7.52 11.28 0.63
C ALA A 10 -6.85 12.03 1.80
N THR A 11 -6.67 11.38 2.95
CA THR A 11 -6.05 12.02 4.12
C THR A 11 -4.53 12.18 3.96
N ILE A 12 -3.87 11.23 3.31
CA ILE A 12 -2.42 11.30 3.03
C ILE A 12 -2.15 12.27 1.88
N HIS A 13 -2.97 12.28 0.83
CA HIS A 13 -2.79 13.16 -0.34
C HIS A 13 -3.07 14.64 -0.05
N LEU A 14 -4.06 14.95 0.79
CA LEU A 14 -4.37 16.35 1.17
C LEU A 14 -3.19 17.05 1.90
N ASN A 15 -2.34 16.28 2.58
CA ASN A 15 -1.17 16.82 3.26
C ASN A 15 0.08 16.92 2.35
N MET A 16 0.08 16.29 1.16
CA MET A 16 1.24 16.24 0.27
C MET A 16 1.20 17.24 -0.88
N THR A 17 0.04 17.80 -1.23
CA THR A 17 -0.10 18.75 -2.35
C THR A 17 0.52 20.12 -2.10
N SER A 18 1.00 20.42 -0.89
CA SER A 18 1.63 21.71 -0.57
C SER A 18 3.16 21.77 -0.78
N ALA A 19 3.82 20.66 -1.09
CA ALA A 19 5.29 20.57 -1.09
C ALA A 19 5.96 20.55 -2.48
N ILE A 20 5.22 20.49 -3.59
CA ILE A 20 5.83 20.42 -4.94
C ILE A 20 5.77 21.77 -5.62
N GLN A 21 6.73 22.62 -5.28
CA GLN A 21 7.09 23.79 -6.08
C GLN A 21 8.62 23.84 -6.16
N LYS A 22 9.20 23.24 -7.22
CA LYS A 22 10.37 23.69 -7.98
C LYS A 22 10.96 22.59 -8.87
N ASP A 23 11.13 22.95 -10.06
CA ASP A 23 12.09 22.71 -11.13
C ASP A 23 11.51 22.05 -12.39
N VAL A 24 11.34 22.94 -13.39
CA VAL A 24 10.97 22.56 -14.76
C VAL A 24 12.21 22.75 -15.63
N GLY A 25 13.00 21.68 -15.76
CA GLY A 25 14.07 21.54 -16.75
C GLY A 25 13.65 20.60 -17.88
N GLY A 26 13.24 21.15 -18.98
CA GLY A 26 13.26 20.71 -20.36
C GLY A 26 13.18 19.22 -20.72
N ILE A 27 11.97 18.66 -20.90
CA ILE A 27 11.71 17.64 -21.92
C ILE A 27 10.45 18.06 -22.67
N LYS A 28 10.58 18.37 -23.96
CA LYS A 28 9.48 18.53 -24.90
C LYS A 28 8.78 17.17 -25.12
N ASN A 29 8.04 16.68 -24.15
CA ASN A 29 7.01 15.69 -24.39
C ASN A 29 5.85 16.44 -25.02
N SER A 30 5.81 16.43 -26.36
CA SER A 30 4.83 17.19 -27.11
C SER A 30 3.43 16.88 -26.61
N SER A 31 2.57 17.89 -26.55
CA SER A 31 1.12 17.78 -26.29
C SER A 31 0.50 16.62 -27.09
N SER A 32 1.01 16.34 -28.28
CA SER A 32 0.60 15.24 -29.16
C SER A 32 0.87 13.85 -28.57
N PHE A 33 2.02 13.62 -27.90
CA PHE A 33 2.34 12.34 -27.25
C PHE A 33 1.36 12.05 -26.10
N GLN A 34 1.15 13.03 -25.21
CA GLN A 34 0.23 12.87 -24.07
C GLN A 34 -1.22 12.65 -24.54
N THR A 35 -1.64 13.31 -25.61
CA THR A 35 -2.97 13.10 -26.20
C THR A 35 -3.12 11.70 -26.79
N LYS A 36 -2.10 11.20 -27.51
CA LYS A 36 -2.10 9.84 -28.06
C LYS A 36 -2.09 8.81 -26.92
N ALA A 37 -1.23 9.01 -25.92
CA ALA A 37 -1.15 8.15 -24.74
C ALA A 37 -2.49 8.05 -24.00
N SER A 38 -3.17 9.19 -23.80
CA SER A 38 -4.49 9.20 -23.16
C SER A 38 -5.50 8.35 -23.93
N LYS A 39 -5.63 8.57 -25.25
CA LYS A 39 -6.56 7.83 -26.09
C LYS A 39 -6.29 6.32 -26.06
N GLU A 40 -5.01 5.92 -26.08
CA GLU A 40 -4.61 4.51 -26.03
C GLU A 40 -4.99 3.89 -24.69
N LEU A 41 -4.68 4.55 -23.56
CA LEU A 41 -5.03 4.06 -22.22
C LEU A 41 -6.56 4.01 -22.01
N GLU A 42 -7.28 5.03 -22.44
CA GLU A 42 -8.75 5.07 -22.37
C GLU A 42 -9.39 3.97 -23.21
N SER A 43 -8.84 3.67 -24.40
CA SER A 43 -9.32 2.57 -25.26
C SER A 43 -9.12 1.19 -24.63
N LEU A 44 -8.17 1.06 -23.71
CA LEU A 44 -7.97 -0.13 -22.89
C LEU A 44 -8.91 -0.17 -21.66
N GLY A 45 -9.77 0.83 -21.49
CA GLY A 45 -10.66 0.95 -20.32
C GLY A 45 -9.96 1.38 -19.04
N LEU A 46 -8.85 2.11 -19.17
CA LEU A 46 -8.15 2.70 -18.02
C LEU A 46 -8.67 4.12 -17.77
N PHE A 47 -8.83 4.46 -16.50
CA PHE A 47 -9.07 5.83 -16.08
C PHE A 47 -7.72 6.55 -15.91
N ILE A 48 -7.63 7.76 -16.42
CA ILE A 48 -6.43 8.59 -16.33
C ILE A 48 -6.72 9.94 -15.70
N PHE A 49 -5.76 10.43 -14.94
CA PHE A 49 -5.79 11.79 -14.40
C PHE A 49 -4.53 12.53 -14.85
N LYS A 50 -4.71 13.81 -15.15
CA LYS A 50 -3.63 14.67 -15.63
C LYS A 50 -3.39 15.82 -14.68
N ASP A 51 -2.15 16.19 -14.53
CA ASP A 51 -1.80 17.44 -13.86
C ASP A 51 -2.39 18.63 -14.61
N LYS A 52 -3.06 19.52 -13.87
CA LYS A 52 -3.78 20.67 -14.46
C LYS A 52 -2.88 21.69 -15.16
N LYS A 53 -1.61 21.78 -14.75
CA LYS A 53 -0.67 22.79 -15.28
C LYS A 53 0.13 22.24 -16.45
N SER A 54 0.69 21.04 -16.28
CA SER A 54 1.55 20.42 -17.30
C SER A 54 0.78 19.57 -18.31
N ASN A 55 -0.50 19.24 -18.04
CA ASN A 55 -1.33 18.34 -18.84
C ASN A 55 -0.72 16.92 -19.00
N GLN A 56 0.21 16.54 -18.12
CA GLN A 56 0.84 15.21 -18.14
C GLN A 56 0.03 14.22 -17.33
N ILE A 57 0.02 12.95 -17.77
CA ILE A 57 -0.64 11.86 -17.04
C ILE A 57 0.17 11.60 -15.78
N ILE A 58 -0.48 11.73 -14.62
CA ILE A 58 0.11 11.53 -13.28
C ILE A 58 -0.50 10.34 -12.54
N GLU A 59 -1.75 9.97 -12.87
CA GLU A 59 -2.42 8.85 -12.23
C GLU A 59 -3.10 7.98 -13.29
N ILE A 60 -3.02 6.66 -13.10
CA ILE A 60 -3.69 5.65 -13.93
C ILE A 60 -4.37 4.65 -13.02
N SER A 61 -5.66 4.37 -13.31
CA SER A 61 -6.42 3.31 -12.65
C SER A 61 -7.02 2.34 -13.65
N GLY A 62 -6.67 1.06 -13.49
CA GLY A 62 -7.19 -0.07 -14.25
C GLY A 62 -7.87 -1.11 -13.37
N ASN A 63 -8.40 -0.70 -12.23
CA ASN A 63 -8.99 -1.60 -11.24
C ASN A 63 -10.09 -2.48 -11.83
N LYS A 64 -10.04 -3.77 -11.51
CA LYS A 64 -10.97 -4.82 -11.96
C LYS A 64 -11.00 -5.07 -13.47
N ASN A 65 -10.13 -4.42 -14.23
CA ASN A 65 -10.03 -4.63 -15.66
C ASN A 65 -9.22 -5.90 -15.97
N LYS A 66 -9.92 -7.00 -16.25
CA LYS A 66 -9.31 -8.31 -16.53
C LYS A 66 -8.54 -8.37 -17.86
N ASN A 67 -8.69 -7.35 -18.70
CA ASN A 67 -7.96 -7.26 -19.98
C ASN A 67 -6.57 -6.65 -19.80
N ILE A 68 -6.30 -5.98 -18.68
CA ILE A 68 -4.97 -5.42 -18.42
C ILE A 68 -4.00 -6.54 -18.08
N ARG A 69 -2.88 -6.58 -18.81
CA ARG A 69 -1.81 -7.59 -18.77
C ARG A 69 -0.44 -6.93 -18.72
N ASP A 70 0.58 -7.71 -18.47
CA ASP A 70 1.97 -7.27 -18.34
C ASP A 70 2.46 -6.44 -19.54
N SER A 71 2.05 -6.81 -20.77
CA SER A 71 2.44 -6.08 -21.98
C SER A 71 2.02 -4.59 -21.96
N HIS A 72 0.88 -4.26 -21.35
CA HIS A 72 0.41 -2.88 -21.24
C HIS A 72 1.28 -2.05 -20.30
N LEU A 73 1.93 -2.68 -19.30
CA LEU A 73 2.84 -1.99 -18.40
C LEU A 73 4.12 -1.50 -19.06
N LYS A 74 4.51 -2.09 -20.21
CA LYS A 74 5.61 -1.58 -21.02
C LYS A 74 5.36 -0.15 -21.49
N PHE A 75 4.13 0.11 -21.94
CA PHE A 75 3.72 1.45 -22.34
C PHE A 75 3.59 2.39 -21.13
N ILE A 76 2.89 1.96 -20.06
CA ILE A 76 2.75 2.73 -18.81
C ILE A 76 4.12 3.11 -18.24
N GLY A 77 5.10 2.21 -18.26
CA GLY A 77 6.47 2.47 -17.80
C GLY A 77 7.26 3.53 -18.59
N SER A 78 6.74 3.96 -19.76
CA SER A 78 7.30 5.08 -20.51
C SER A 78 6.83 6.46 -20.03
N LEU A 79 5.74 6.51 -19.25
CA LEU A 79 5.09 7.74 -18.77
C LEU A 79 5.74 8.20 -17.45
N LYS A 80 6.79 9.01 -17.54
CA LYS A 80 7.71 9.30 -16.42
C LYS A 80 7.12 10.18 -15.29
N GLU A 81 5.97 10.80 -15.54
CA GLU A 81 5.33 11.70 -14.56
C GLU A 81 4.30 10.98 -13.66
N ILE A 82 4.10 9.67 -13.85
CA ILE A 82 3.15 8.90 -13.03
C ILE A 82 3.63 8.87 -11.58
N THR A 83 2.75 9.33 -10.70
CA THR A 83 2.85 9.24 -9.24
C THR A 83 2.02 8.11 -8.67
N ASP A 84 0.89 7.78 -9.33
CA ASP A 84 -0.11 6.85 -8.82
C ASP A 84 -0.52 5.84 -9.90
N LEU A 85 -0.40 4.55 -9.56
CA LEU A 85 -0.78 3.45 -10.44
C LEU A 85 -1.60 2.42 -9.67
N SER A 86 -2.88 2.29 -10.03
CA SER A 86 -3.76 1.29 -9.45
C SER A 86 -4.15 0.22 -10.48
N LEU A 87 -3.78 -1.03 -10.15
CA LEU A 87 -3.99 -2.22 -10.98
C LEU A 87 -4.68 -3.33 -10.17
N GLU A 88 -5.52 -2.93 -9.21
CA GLU A 88 -6.25 -3.84 -8.34
C GLU A 88 -7.11 -4.82 -9.17
N GLU A 89 -7.07 -6.10 -8.82
CA GLU A 89 -7.84 -7.17 -9.47
C GLU A 89 -7.57 -7.32 -10.98
N THR A 90 -6.39 -6.94 -11.47
CA THR A 90 -5.95 -7.16 -12.85
C THR A 90 -5.16 -8.46 -13.00
N GLN A 91 -4.69 -8.76 -14.23
CA GLN A 91 -3.93 -9.99 -14.55
C GLN A 91 -2.41 -9.78 -14.50
N ILE A 92 -1.94 -8.74 -13.79
CA ILE A 92 -0.52 -8.40 -13.70
C ILE A 92 0.25 -9.45 -12.89
N THR A 93 1.43 -9.78 -13.42
CA THR A 93 2.39 -10.73 -12.82
C THR A 93 3.75 -10.06 -12.57
N GLU A 94 4.76 -10.85 -12.17
CA GLU A 94 6.14 -10.42 -12.01
C GLU A 94 6.69 -9.74 -13.28
N GLU A 95 6.35 -10.26 -14.46
CA GLU A 95 6.89 -9.75 -15.73
C GLU A 95 6.46 -8.28 -15.97
N GLY A 96 5.20 -7.95 -15.66
CA GLY A 96 4.71 -6.58 -15.80
C GLY A 96 5.42 -5.61 -14.88
N ILE A 97 5.71 -6.02 -13.64
CA ILE A 97 6.37 -5.16 -12.66
C ILE A 97 7.72 -4.63 -13.16
N ARG A 98 8.49 -5.44 -13.91
CA ARG A 98 9.79 -5.03 -14.44
C ARG A 98 9.73 -3.77 -15.33
N TYR A 99 8.61 -3.53 -16.01
CA TYR A 99 8.46 -2.36 -16.87
C TYR A 99 8.28 -1.06 -16.10
N ILE A 100 7.74 -1.12 -14.88
CA ILE A 100 7.44 0.08 -14.06
C ILE A 100 8.51 0.38 -13.00
N THR A 101 9.53 -0.46 -12.84
CA THR A 101 10.61 -0.26 -11.85
C THR A 101 11.41 1.02 -12.06
N LYS A 102 11.36 1.61 -13.26
CA LYS A 102 12.10 2.83 -13.65
C LYS A 102 11.22 4.08 -13.65
N LEU A 103 10.01 4.02 -13.06
CA LEU A 103 9.17 5.18 -12.88
C LEU A 103 9.73 6.04 -11.72
N PRO A 104 10.24 7.25 -12.00
CA PRO A 104 11.02 7.98 -11.00
C PRO A 104 10.18 8.64 -9.91
N LYS A 105 8.88 8.82 -10.18
CA LYS A 105 7.95 9.55 -9.31
C LYS A 105 6.85 8.68 -8.73
N LEU A 106 6.87 7.36 -8.97
CA LEU A 106 5.80 6.46 -8.52
C LEU A 106 5.80 6.34 -6.99
N GLU A 107 4.81 6.94 -6.34
CA GLU A 107 4.65 6.95 -4.89
C GLU A 107 3.59 5.95 -4.42
N TRP A 108 2.56 5.70 -5.22
CA TRP A 108 1.50 4.75 -4.91
C TRP A 108 1.36 3.67 -5.99
N LEU A 109 1.47 2.41 -5.58
CA LEU A 109 1.31 1.24 -6.46
C LEU A 109 0.35 0.24 -5.81
N ASN A 110 -0.90 0.21 -6.29
CA ASN A 110 -1.90 -0.76 -5.82
C ASN A 110 -1.92 -2.00 -6.72
N LEU A 111 -1.56 -3.13 -6.13
CA LEU A 111 -1.54 -4.45 -6.77
C LEU A 111 -2.40 -5.47 -5.99
N TYR A 112 -3.40 -4.98 -5.22
CA TYR A 112 -4.31 -5.85 -4.47
C TYR A 112 -5.01 -6.84 -5.40
N LYS A 113 -5.06 -8.13 -5.00
CA LYS A 113 -5.65 -9.21 -5.78
C LYS A 113 -5.08 -9.37 -7.21
N THR A 114 -3.81 -9.10 -7.41
CA THR A 114 -3.10 -9.43 -8.65
C THR A 114 -2.36 -10.78 -8.54
N LYS A 115 -1.64 -11.16 -9.59
CA LYS A 115 -0.88 -12.41 -9.63
C LYS A 115 0.60 -12.26 -9.22
N ILE A 116 0.96 -11.14 -8.59
CA ILE A 116 2.33 -10.93 -8.10
C ILE A 116 2.70 -11.95 -7.01
N ASN A 117 4.00 -12.17 -6.85
CA ASN A 117 4.58 -13.16 -5.94
C ASN A 117 5.85 -12.60 -5.25
N ASN A 118 6.60 -13.43 -4.54
CA ASN A 118 7.83 -13.03 -3.83
C ASN A 118 8.88 -12.42 -4.77
N ARG A 119 9.03 -12.94 -6.01
CA ARG A 119 9.97 -12.38 -7.00
C ARG A 119 9.55 -10.97 -7.45
N SER A 120 8.24 -10.74 -7.54
CA SER A 120 7.73 -9.39 -7.84
C SER A 120 8.19 -8.36 -6.81
N LEU A 121 8.28 -8.73 -5.52
CA LEU A 121 8.72 -7.83 -4.46
C LEU A 121 10.19 -7.42 -4.62
N LYS A 122 11.05 -8.31 -5.14
CA LYS A 122 12.43 -7.98 -5.50
C LYS A 122 12.50 -6.85 -6.54
N GLU A 123 11.59 -6.88 -7.50
CA GLU A 123 11.51 -5.82 -8.52
C GLU A 123 10.88 -4.54 -7.95
N ILE A 124 9.78 -4.65 -7.20
CA ILE A 124 9.12 -3.51 -6.54
C ILE A 124 10.08 -2.76 -5.61
N ALA A 125 10.95 -3.45 -4.89
CA ALA A 125 11.94 -2.85 -3.98
C ALA A 125 12.95 -1.93 -4.68
N LYS A 126 13.04 -1.96 -6.01
CA LYS A 126 13.86 -1.04 -6.81
C LYS A 126 13.21 0.35 -6.95
N ILE A 127 11.90 0.47 -6.73
CA ILE A 127 11.16 1.74 -6.85
C ILE A 127 11.36 2.55 -5.56
N LYS A 128 12.38 3.40 -5.55
CA LYS A 128 12.78 4.14 -4.33
C LYS A 128 11.85 5.28 -3.94
N SER A 129 11.03 5.76 -4.88
CA SER A 129 10.00 6.77 -4.63
C SER A 129 8.75 6.22 -3.95
N LEU A 130 8.56 4.87 -3.91
CA LEU A 130 7.33 4.25 -3.47
C LEU A 130 7.10 4.42 -1.96
N LYS A 131 5.92 4.93 -1.60
CA LYS A 131 5.47 5.17 -0.23
C LYS A 131 4.29 4.30 0.17
N LEU A 132 3.38 4.02 -0.78
CA LEU A 132 2.13 3.32 -0.50
C LEU A 132 2.04 2.06 -1.35
N LEU A 133 1.98 0.88 -0.69
CA LEU A 133 2.04 -0.42 -1.36
C LEU A 133 0.97 -1.40 -0.83
N PRO A 134 -0.28 -1.32 -1.34
CA PRO A 134 -1.29 -2.35 -1.11
C PRO A 134 -1.06 -3.55 -2.05
N ILE A 135 -0.65 -4.70 -1.47
CA ILE A 135 -0.37 -5.96 -2.17
C ILE A 135 -1.08 -7.16 -1.51
N GLY A 136 -2.21 -6.91 -0.86
CA GLY A 136 -2.99 -7.96 -0.22
C GLY A 136 -3.64 -8.92 -1.21
N SER A 137 -3.99 -10.12 -0.75
CA SER A 137 -4.63 -11.18 -1.53
C SER A 137 -3.87 -11.51 -2.82
N THR A 138 -2.55 -11.62 -2.73
CA THR A 138 -1.63 -11.99 -3.80
C THR A 138 -0.97 -13.34 -3.51
N LYS A 139 0.09 -13.71 -4.25
CA LYS A 139 0.89 -14.91 -3.98
C LYS A 139 2.14 -14.61 -3.14
N VAL A 140 2.13 -13.52 -2.40
CA VAL A 140 3.23 -13.12 -1.52
C VAL A 140 3.17 -13.92 -0.22
N THR A 141 4.33 -14.38 0.25
CA THR A 141 4.52 -15.15 1.48
C THR A 141 5.66 -14.57 2.33
N ASP A 142 5.97 -15.19 3.45
CA ASP A 142 7.06 -14.78 4.36
C ASP A 142 8.41 -14.58 3.65
N GLU A 143 8.73 -15.40 2.64
CA GLU A 143 9.97 -15.28 1.86
C GLU A 143 10.11 -13.90 1.19
N GLY A 144 8.99 -13.32 0.74
CA GLY A 144 8.99 -12.02 0.09
C GLY A 144 9.30 -10.86 1.03
N MET A 145 9.10 -11.02 2.33
CA MET A 145 9.24 -9.93 3.31
C MET A 145 10.66 -9.40 3.40
N THR A 146 11.68 -10.23 3.15
CA THR A 146 13.09 -9.82 3.08
C THR A 146 13.31 -8.70 2.06
N HIS A 147 12.60 -8.72 0.93
CA HIS A 147 12.71 -7.67 -0.08
C HIS A 147 12.04 -6.36 0.40
N LEU A 148 10.89 -6.46 1.09
CA LEU A 148 10.20 -5.30 1.65
C LEU A 148 11.00 -4.62 2.76
N SER A 149 11.78 -5.35 3.54
CA SER A 149 12.60 -4.81 4.64
C SER A 149 13.55 -3.69 4.20
N THR A 150 13.91 -3.64 2.91
CA THR A 150 14.79 -2.61 2.35
C THR A 150 14.06 -1.32 1.96
N MET A 151 12.73 -1.31 2.02
CA MET A 151 11.88 -0.19 1.57
C MET A 151 11.52 0.72 2.75
N THR A 152 12.52 1.25 3.45
CA THR A 152 12.35 2.03 4.69
C THR A 152 11.59 3.34 4.50
N GLN A 153 11.38 3.78 3.26
CA GLN A 153 10.57 4.93 2.89
C GLN A 153 9.05 4.65 2.86
N LEU A 154 8.62 3.38 3.03
CA LEU A 154 7.19 3.05 3.03
C LEU A 154 6.47 3.70 4.21
N GLU A 155 5.33 4.30 3.89
CA GLU A 155 4.38 4.88 4.83
C GLU A 155 3.13 4.00 5.00
N TYR A 156 2.77 3.24 3.96
CA TYR A 156 1.69 2.27 4.01
C TYR A 156 2.10 0.93 3.38
N LEU A 157 1.77 -0.17 4.08
CA LEU A 157 1.93 -1.53 3.59
C LEU A 157 0.64 -2.34 3.84
N GLY A 158 0.04 -2.84 2.75
CA GLY A 158 -1.15 -3.68 2.82
C GLY A 158 -0.84 -5.14 2.44
N LEU A 159 -0.88 -6.04 3.41
CA LEU A 159 -0.60 -7.48 3.26
C LEU A 159 -1.81 -8.37 3.51
N ARG A 160 -3.01 -7.78 3.69
CA ARG A 160 -4.23 -8.50 4.02
C ARG A 160 -4.46 -9.72 3.11
N GLY A 161 -4.80 -10.86 3.72
CA GLY A 161 -5.18 -12.07 2.98
C GLY A 161 -4.02 -12.79 2.28
N ASN A 162 -2.77 -12.41 2.58
CA ASN A 162 -1.59 -13.13 2.13
C ASN A 162 -1.20 -14.24 3.13
N LEU A 163 -0.39 -15.20 2.68
CA LEU A 163 0.15 -16.29 3.52
C LEU A 163 1.35 -15.77 4.33
N ILE A 164 1.10 -14.81 5.22
CA ILE A 164 2.10 -14.19 6.09
C ILE A 164 1.91 -14.69 7.52
N THR A 165 3.03 -15.01 8.17
CA THR A 165 3.11 -15.43 9.58
C THR A 165 4.00 -14.46 10.36
N ASP A 166 4.22 -14.77 11.65
CA ASP A 166 5.16 -14.02 12.49
C ASP A 166 6.61 -14.08 11.96
N ILE A 167 6.97 -15.14 11.21
CA ILE A 167 8.29 -15.25 10.57
C ILE A 167 8.48 -14.13 9.54
N GLY A 168 7.50 -13.92 8.67
CA GLY A 168 7.55 -12.85 7.67
C GLY A 168 7.56 -11.46 8.31
N THR A 169 6.69 -11.23 9.30
CA THR A 169 6.60 -9.91 9.95
C THR A 169 7.85 -9.54 10.75
N SER A 170 8.64 -10.51 11.21
CA SER A 170 9.93 -10.25 11.87
C SER A 170 10.90 -9.48 10.97
N GLN A 171 10.81 -9.66 9.64
CA GLN A 171 11.62 -8.97 8.64
C GLN A 171 11.22 -7.50 8.43
N LEU A 172 10.00 -7.12 8.86
CA LEU A 172 9.48 -5.76 8.64
C LEU A 172 10.01 -4.74 9.68
N SER A 173 10.75 -5.18 10.68
CA SER A 173 11.25 -4.31 11.77
C SER A 173 12.01 -3.04 11.31
N PRO A 174 12.66 -2.97 10.11
CA PRO A 174 13.27 -1.72 9.62
C PRO A 174 12.27 -0.66 9.15
N LEU A 175 10.99 -1.01 8.93
CA LEU A 175 9.98 -0.12 8.32
C LEU A 175 9.37 0.84 9.35
N ILE A 176 10.19 1.54 10.11
CA ILE A 176 9.77 2.41 11.24
C ILE A 176 8.94 3.63 10.82
N ASN A 177 8.93 3.98 9.52
CA ASN A 177 8.18 5.10 8.98
C ASN A 177 6.71 4.76 8.64
N LEU A 178 6.29 3.48 8.83
CA LEU A 178 4.92 3.07 8.54
C LEU A 178 3.92 3.85 9.40
N GLN A 179 2.94 4.45 8.70
CA GLN A 179 1.78 5.11 9.27
C GLN A 179 0.53 4.21 9.16
N GLY A 180 0.52 3.30 8.18
CA GLY A 180 -0.55 2.32 8.01
C GLY A 180 -0.02 0.92 7.73
N LEU A 181 -0.54 -0.07 8.46
CA LEU A 181 -0.18 -1.48 8.27
C LEU A 181 -1.44 -2.35 8.30
N ASN A 182 -1.67 -3.09 7.20
CA ASN A 182 -2.79 -4.01 7.12
C ASN A 182 -2.29 -5.45 7.05
N LEU A 183 -2.49 -6.19 8.13
CA LEU A 183 -2.18 -7.61 8.31
C LEU A 183 -3.44 -8.47 8.53
N GLY A 184 -4.62 -7.92 8.27
CA GLY A 184 -5.87 -8.66 8.43
C GLY A 184 -5.91 -9.92 7.56
N GLU A 185 -6.62 -10.96 8.02
CA GLU A 185 -6.75 -12.23 7.30
C GLU A 185 -5.40 -12.91 6.99
N THR A 186 -4.39 -12.71 7.85
CA THR A 186 -3.11 -13.42 7.80
C THR A 186 -2.96 -14.38 8.98
N LYS A 187 -1.86 -15.13 9.04
CA LYS A 187 -1.59 -16.11 10.10
C LYS A 187 -0.68 -15.55 11.20
N ILE A 188 -0.84 -14.27 11.51
CA ILE A 188 -0.06 -13.63 12.58
C ILE A 188 -0.65 -13.85 13.96
N THR A 189 0.22 -13.78 14.98
CA THR A 189 -0.12 -13.88 16.40
C THR A 189 0.43 -12.68 17.19
N ASP A 190 0.39 -12.76 18.50
CA ASP A 190 0.97 -11.75 19.40
C ASP A 190 2.47 -11.52 19.17
N ALA A 191 3.19 -12.49 18.60
CA ALA A 191 4.61 -12.32 18.28
C ALA A 191 4.82 -11.21 17.22
N THR A 192 3.91 -11.07 16.25
CA THR A 192 3.97 -9.97 15.28
C THR A 192 3.94 -8.60 15.95
N LEU A 193 3.09 -8.40 16.97
CA LEU A 193 2.98 -7.11 17.65
C LEU A 193 4.33 -6.73 18.33
N LYS A 194 5.08 -7.72 18.83
CA LYS A 194 6.44 -7.49 19.36
C LYS A 194 7.40 -7.04 18.26
N HIS A 195 7.31 -7.62 17.04
CA HIS A 195 8.17 -7.25 15.91
C HIS A 195 7.94 -5.79 15.48
N ILE A 196 6.68 -5.33 15.48
CA ILE A 196 6.30 -3.98 15.06
C ILE A 196 6.22 -2.96 16.22
N ALA A 197 6.60 -3.32 17.43
CA ALA A 197 6.48 -2.46 18.62
C ALA A 197 7.19 -1.09 18.46
N LYS A 198 8.19 -0.99 17.56
CA LYS A 198 8.93 0.24 17.26
C LYS A 198 8.26 1.16 16.25
N PHE A 199 7.10 0.80 15.71
CA PHE A 199 6.39 1.60 14.69
C PHE A 199 5.64 2.78 15.32
N THR A 200 6.39 3.71 15.92
CA THR A 200 5.84 4.84 16.69
C THR A 200 5.06 5.85 15.85
N HIS A 201 5.13 5.75 14.52
CA HIS A 201 4.38 6.59 13.59
C HIS A 201 3.04 5.97 13.16
N LEU A 202 2.73 4.76 13.62
CA LEU A 202 1.55 4.02 13.20
C LEU A 202 0.27 4.77 13.60
N GLN A 203 -0.56 5.08 12.60
CA GLN A 203 -1.86 5.74 12.74
C GLN A 203 -3.01 4.77 12.44
N ASN A 204 -2.77 3.76 11.61
CA ASN A 204 -3.80 2.81 11.20
C ASN A 204 -3.24 1.39 11.25
N LEU A 205 -3.91 0.52 12.00
CA LEU A 205 -3.55 -0.89 12.15
C LEU A 205 -4.79 -1.77 11.92
N TRP A 206 -4.70 -2.67 10.95
CA TRP A 206 -5.74 -3.65 10.68
C TRP A 206 -5.16 -5.04 10.88
N ILE A 207 -5.69 -5.74 11.88
CA ILE A 207 -5.29 -7.11 12.26
C ILE A 207 -6.53 -8.01 12.43
N GLN A 208 -7.63 -7.64 11.78
CA GLN A 208 -8.86 -8.42 11.84
C GLN A 208 -8.66 -9.85 11.30
N LYS A 209 -9.41 -10.80 11.87
CA LYS A 209 -9.34 -12.24 11.53
C LYS A 209 -7.92 -12.80 11.64
N THR A 210 -7.25 -12.52 12.76
CA THR A 210 -5.93 -13.07 13.10
C THR A 210 -5.96 -13.71 14.49
N GLU A 211 -4.86 -14.35 14.89
CA GLU A 211 -4.71 -15.03 16.17
C GLU A 211 -4.19 -14.10 17.29
N VAL A 212 -4.25 -12.78 17.08
CA VAL A 212 -3.83 -11.79 18.09
C VAL A 212 -4.77 -11.79 19.28
N SER A 213 -4.24 -11.75 20.50
CA SER A 213 -4.95 -11.88 21.77
C SER A 213 -4.70 -10.68 22.70
N ASP A 214 -5.27 -10.74 23.90
CA ASP A 214 -5.08 -9.75 24.97
C ASP A 214 -3.61 -9.56 25.35
N SER A 215 -2.74 -10.53 25.10
CA SER A 215 -1.29 -10.43 25.33
C SER A 215 -0.65 -9.29 24.54
N SER A 216 -1.29 -8.85 23.45
CA SER A 216 -0.82 -7.74 22.61
C SER A 216 -1.24 -6.35 23.12
N ILE A 217 -2.18 -6.26 24.06
CA ILE A 217 -2.74 -4.98 24.54
C ILE A 217 -1.67 -3.99 25.01
N PRO A 218 -0.65 -4.40 25.79
CA PRO A 218 0.40 -3.47 26.21
C PRO A 218 1.15 -2.83 25.05
N ILE A 219 1.32 -3.56 23.93
CA ILE A 219 2.00 -3.04 22.73
C ILE A 219 1.05 -2.14 21.94
N ILE A 220 -0.19 -2.60 21.69
CA ILE A 220 -1.21 -1.83 20.97
C ILE A 220 -1.41 -0.47 21.63
N THR A 221 -1.53 -0.42 22.95
CA THR A 221 -1.75 0.83 23.70
C THR A 221 -0.54 1.76 23.72
N ASN A 222 0.63 1.30 23.28
CA ASN A 222 1.82 2.13 23.10
C ASN A 222 1.88 2.83 21.74
N PHE A 223 1.05 2.46 20.77
CA PHE A 223 0.93 3.20 19.52
C PHE A 223 0.15 4.50 19.71
N LYS A 224 0.78 5.50 20.33
CA LYS A 224 0.12 6.75 20.77
C LYS A 224 -0.46 7.60 19.62
N LYS A 225 -0.03 7.37 18.39
CA LYS A 225 -0.56 8.04 17.20
C LYS A 225 -1.69 7.28 16.51
N LEU A 226 -2.10 6.14 17.07
CA LEU A 226 -3.12 5.29 16.46
C LEU A 226 -4.48 6.01 16.42
N LYS A 227 -5.05 6.10 15.22
CA LYS A 227 -6.33 6.71 14.91
C LYS A 227 -7.40 5.67 14.56
N LYS A 228 -6.96 4.56 13.91
CA LYS A 228 -7.84 3.47 13.51
C LYS A 228 -7.22 2.13 13.85
N LEU A 229 -8.02 1.28 14.47
CA LEU A 229 -7.65 -0.08 14.87
C LEU A 229 -8.79 -1.04 14.50
N ASP A 230 -8.55 -2.00 13.62
CA ASP A 230 -9.49 -3.07 13.35
C ASP A 230 -8.98 -4.39 13.94
N ILE A 231 -9.65 -4.84 14.97
CA ILE A 231 -9.40 -6.08 15.71
C ILE A 231 -10.59 -7.07 15.62
N SER A 232 -11.46 -6.87 14.62
CA SER A 232 -12.62 -7.74 14.42
C SER A 232 -12.20 -9.20 14.23
N SER A 233 -12.90 -10.11 14.88
CA SER A 233 -12.61 -11.54 14.78
C SER A 233 -11.15 -11.90 15.14
N THR A 234 -10.57 -11.22 16.13
CA THR A 234 -9.32 -11.63 16.81
C THR A 234 -9.64 -12.39 18.10
N ARG A 235 -8.63 -12.75 18.87
CA ARG A 235 -8.80 -13.34 20.23
C ARG A 235 -8.77 -12.28 21.34
N ILE A 236 -8.86 -10.99 21.01
CA ILE A 236 -8.96 -9.91 21.99
C ILE A 236 -10.36 -9.97 22.60
N THR A 237 -10.40 -10.04 23.93
CA THR A 237 -11.66 -10.15 24.69
C THR A 237 -12.38 -8.82 24.81
N SER A 238 -13.67 -8.86 25.19
CA SER A 238 -14.45 -7.62 25.49
C SER A 238 -13.79 -6.76 26.58
N GLU A 239 -13.11 -7.38 27.56
CA GLU A 239 -12.36 -6.65 28.59
C GLU A 239 -11.08 -6.02 28.02
N GLY A 240 -10.40 -6.75 27.13
CA GLY A 240 -9.28 -6.23 26.36
C GLY A 240 -9.67 -5.00 25.53
N ILE A 241 -10.81 -5.06 24.85
CA ILE A 241 -11.34 -3.93 24.08
C ILE A 241 -11.60 -2.70 24.95
N LYS A 242 -12.21 -2.87 26.15
CA LYS A 242 -12.41 -1.77 27.12
C LYS A 242 -11.09 -1.16 27.54
N THR A 243 -10.08 -2.01 27.79
CA THR A 243 -8.73 -1.56 28.17
C THR A 243 -8.10 -0.71 27.05
N ILE A 244 -8.20 -1.17 25.78
CA ILE A 244 -7.66 -0.41 24.64
C ILE A 244 -8.39 0.92 24.50
N LYS A 245 -9.74 0.95 24.57
CA LYS A 245 -10.55 2.18 24.50
C LYS A 245 -10.16 3.18 25.58
N SER A 246 -9.95 2.70 26.82
CA SER A 246 -9.50 3.56 27.93
C SER A 246 -8.13 4.18 27.72
N LYS A 247 -7.19 3.44 27.10
CA LYS A 247 -5.80 3.89 26.88
C LYS A 247 -5.61 4.67 25.58
N LEU A 248 -6.49 4.48 24.61
CA LEU A 248 -6.49 5.16 23.31
C LEU A 248 -7.87 5.80 23.02
N PRO A 249 -8.29 6.80 23.80
CA PRO A 249 -9.65 7.34 23.74
C PRO A 249 -10.00 8.00 22.39
N ASN A 250 -9.00 8.44 21.62
CA ASN A 250 -9.19 9.08 20.31
C ASN A 250 -9.03 8.10 19.14
N CYS A 251 -8.86 6.79 19.41
CA CYS A 251 -8.72 5.77 18.37
C CYS A 251 -10.10 5.19 18.02
N GLU A 252 -10.44 5.23 16.74
CA GLU A 252 -11.60 4.49 16.20
C GLU A 252 -11.29 2.99 16.22
N ILE A 253 -12.02 2.22 17.03
CA ILE A 253 -11.81 0.79 17.20
C ILE A 253 -12.97 0.01 16.60
N THR A 254 -12.67 -0.83 15.58
CA THR A 254 -13.61 -1.81 15.03
C THR A 254 -13.29 -3.16 15.65
N SER A 255 -14.24 -3.73 16.38
CA SER A 255 -14.05 -5.00 17.09
C SER A 255 -14.91 -6.15 16.56
N GLY A 256 -15.92 -5.85 15.75
CA GLY A 256 -16.91 -6.82 15.28
C GLY A 256 -17.72 -7.38 16.46
N ASP A 257 -18.99 -7.17 16.46
CA ASP A 257 -19.92 -7.90 17.34
C ASP A 257 -20.25 -9.27 16.74
#